data_d937f833a46fba51de17c7ae037c84a7
#
_entry.id   d937f833a46fba51de17c7ae037c84a7
#
_cell.length_a   1.000
_cell.length_b   1.000
_cell.length_c   1.000
_cell.angle_alpha   90.00
_cell.angle_beta   90.00
_cell.angle_gamma   90.00
#
_symmetry.space_group_name_H-M   'P 1'
#
loop_
_entity.id
_entity.type
_entity.pdbx_description
1 polymer ?
#
loop_
_entity_poly.entity_id
_entity_poly.type
_entity_poly.pdbx_seq_one_letter_code
_entity_poly.pdbx_strand_id
1 'polypeptide(L)'
;IARREIELGIPHGPANVIAEGVVDVLDRVSGLRHDELHPNAINVFLRERDGVRLTAARTLASSDPSYRQLSVRRLVTMLRRALYRQMQWTVFEPNNAELRDTIVNALEGLLRQLYQQGAFRGDTEKDAYFVRCDAELNPQYVLDQGRLYALVGVAVAEPLEFIVLQIARDGDGTLRVDATGAEAANA
;
A
#
# COMPACT_ATOMS: atom_id res chain seq x y z
N ILE A 1 -9.88 -9.29 10.81
CA ILE A 1 -8.87 -8.65 9.96
C ILE A 1 -7.48 -8.92 10.52
N ALA A 2 -7.15 -8.44 11.72
CA ALA A 2 -5.81 -8.53 12.30
C ALA A 2 -5.27 -9.98 12.35
N ARG A 3 -6.08 -10.94 12.81
CA ARG A 3 -5.69 -12.35 12.85
C ARG A 3 -5.28 -12.88 11.48
N ARG A 4 -6.09 -12.60 10.44
CA ARG A 4 -5.78 -13.06 9.07
C ARG A 4 -4.51 -12.41 8.52
N GLU A 5 -4.26 -11.14 8.84
CA GLU A 5 -3.02 -10.47 8.45
C GLU A 5 -1.78 -11.04 9.16
N ILE A 6 -1.93 -11.48 10.42
CA ILE A 6 -0.84 -12.13 11.16
C ILE A 6 -0.54 -13.52 10.58
N GLU A 7 -1.59 -14.28 10.23
CA GLU A 7 -1.45 -15.67 9.76
C GLU A 7 -1.03 -15.75 8.29
N LEU A 8 -1.56 -14.88 7.42
CA LEU A 8 -1.41 -14.97 5.96
C LEU A 8 -0.76 -13.76 5.30
N GLY A 9 -0.52 -12.70 6.05
CA GLY A 9 0.01 -11.44 5.54
C GLY A 9 -1.05 -10.44 5.09
N ILE A 10 -0.62 -9.18 4.97
CA ILE A 10 -1.49 -8.03 4.63
C ILE A 10 -2.19 -8.16 3.26
N PRO A 11 -1.57 -8.74 2.20
CA PRO A 11 -2.22 -8.88 0.90
C PRO A 11 -3.51 -9.70 0.94
N HIS A 12 -3.67 -10.56 1.94
CA HIS A 12 -4.85 -11.40 2.09
C HIS A 12 -5.99 -10.61 2.76
N GLY A 13 -6.95 -10.20 1.94
CA GLY A 13 -8.14 -9.49 2.42
C GLY A 13 -8.99 -10.33 3.38
N PRO A 14 -9.82 -9.68 4.22
CA PRO A 14 -10.69 -10.36 5.18
C PRO A 14 -11.96 -10.95 4.55
N ALA A 15 -12.13 -10.87 3.24
CA ALA A 15 -13.30 -11.42 2.57
C ALA A 15 -13.35 -12.95 2.62
N ASN A 16 -14.55 -13.49 2.61
CA ASN A 16 -14.84 -14.93 2.64
C ASN A 16 -14.25 -15.64 3.87
N VAL A 17 -14.26 -15.00 5.01
CA VAL A 17 -13.74 -15.53 6.27
C VAL A 17 -14.86 -15.61 7.30
N ILE A 18 -14.91 -16.72 8.03
CA ILE A 18 -15.85 -16.90 9.13
C ILE A 18 -15.49 -15.93 10.25
N ALA A 19 -16.48 -15.18 10.72
CA ALA A 19 -16.37 -14.32 11.87
C ALA A 19 -16.43 -15.14 13.15
N GLU A 20 -15.30 -15.30 13.82
CA GLU A 20 -15.24 -16.02 15.09
C GLU A 20 -15.95 -15.27 16.22
N GLY A 21 -16.61 -16.02 17.09
CA GLY A 21 -17.35 -15.47 18.22
C GLY A 21 -18.69 -14.85 17.85
N VAL A 22 -19.10 -14.91 16.58
CA VAL A 22 -20.41 -14.45 16.12
C VAL A 22 -21.36 -15.64 16.05
N VAL A 23 -22.47 -15.59 16.75
CA VAL A 23 -23.46 -16.67 16.79
C VAL A 23 -24.49 -16.51 15.66
N ASP A 24 -24.99 -15.31 15.44
CA ASP A 24 -25.96 -14.99 14.39
C ASP A 24 -25.88 -13.51 13.99
N VAL A 25 -26.62 -13.13 12.95
CA VAL A 25 -26.79 -11.75 12.49
C VAL A 25 -28.20 -11.26 12.82
N LEU A 26 -28.35 -10.00 13.17
CA LEU A 26 -29.66 -9.41 13.47
C LEU A 26 -30.55 -9.38 12.23
N ASP A 27 -29.98 -8.91 11.12
CA ASP A 27 -30.69 -8.79 9.86
C ASP A 27 -30.13 -9.83 8.86
N ARG A 28 -31.02 -10.69 8.36
CA ARG A 28 -30.68 -11.66 7.32
C ARG A 28 -30.77 -11.01 5.95
N VAL A 29 -29.62 -10.78 5.35
CA VAL A 29 -29.53 -10.27 3.99
C VAL A 29 -29.69 -11.44 3.00
N SER A 30 -30.68 -11.32 2.10
CA SER A 30 -30.86 -12.28 1.01
C SER A 30 -29.79 -12.09 -0.08
N GLY A 31 -29.61 -13.10 -0.97
CA GLY A 31 -28.69 -13.02 -2.10
C GLY A 31 -29.01 -11.82 -3.01
N LEU A 32 -30.29 -11.61 -3.33
CA LEU A 32 -30.73 -10.46 -4.13
C LEU A 32 -30.36 -9.12 -3.47
N ARG A 33 -30.57 -9.01 -2.16
CA ARG A 33 -30.20 -7.80 -1.43
C ARG A 33 -28.69 -7.60 -1.36
N HIS A 34 -27.93 -8.68 -1.23
CA HIS A 34 -26.47 -8.63 -1.28
C HIS A 34 -25.98 -8.09 -2.63
N ASP A 35 -26.58 -8.53 -3.75
CA ASP A 35 -26.20 -8.10 -5.10
C ASP A 35 -26.48 -6.61 -5.35
N GLU A 36 -27.45 -6.02 -4.66
CA GLU A 36 -27.69 -4.57 -4.65
C GLU A 36 -26.66 -3.80 -3.80
N LEU A 37 -26.24 -4.38 -2.67
CA LEU A 37 -25.37 -3.73 -1.70
C LEU A 37 -23.88 -3.77 -2.11
N HIS A 38 -23.44 -4.88 -2.70
CA HIS A 38 -22.04 -5.10 -3.04
C HIS A 38 -21.46 -4.08 -4.06
N PRO A 39 -22.16 -3.64 -5.11
CA PRO A 39 -21.67 -2.58 -6.00
C PRO A 39 -21.46 -1.25 -5.30
N ASN A 40 -22.23 -0.98 -4.24
CA ASN A 40 -22.14 0.22 -3.41
C ASN A 40 -21.07 0.15 -2.32
N ALA A 41 -20.14 -0.80 -2.42
CA ALA A 41 -19.05 -1.03 -1.47
C ALA A 41 -19.51 -1.33 -0.04
N ILE A 42 -20.73 -1.85 0.13
CA ILE A 42 -21.24 -2.31 1.41
C ILE A 42 -20.80 -3.75 1.65
N ASN A 43 -19.99 -3.96 2.66
CA ASN A 43 -19.51 -5.28 3.05
C ASN A 43 -20.51 -5.90 4.04
N VAL A 44 -21.06 -7.05 3.69
CA VAL A 44 -22.15 -7.69 4.44
C VAL A 44 -21.65 -8.94 5.14
N PHE A 45 -22.15 -9.18 6.36
CA PHE A 45 -22.03 -10.46 7.02
C PHE A 45 -23.23 -11.33 6.66
N LEU A 46 -22.98 -12.47 6.02
CA LEU A 46 -24.03 -13.45 5.69
C LEU A 46 -23.95 -14.65 6.62
N ARG A 47 -25.12 -15.14 7.02
CA ARG A 47 -25.25 -16.42 7.73
C ARG A 47 -25.23 -17.56 6.73
N GLU A 48 -24.23 -18.42 6.83
CA GLU A 48 -24.07 -19.64 6.05
C GLU A 48 -24.17 -20.88 6.96
N ARG A 49 -24.05 -22.08 6.35
CA ARG A 49 -24.16 -23.34 7.10
C ARG A 49 -23.07 -23.52 8.15
N ASP A 50 -21.86 -23.04 7.85
CA ASP A 50 -20.65 -23.20 8.66
C ASP A 50 -20.36 -21.98 9.56
N GLY A 51 -21.18 -20.94 9.49
CA GLY A 51 -21.02 -19.77 10.33
C GLY A 51 -21.45 -18.46 9.67
N VAL A 52 -21.03 -17.36 10.26
CA VAL A 52 -21.23 -16.02 9.72
C VAL A 52 -19.99 -15.59 8.95
N ARG A 53 -20.13 -15.26 7.65
CA ARG A 53 -19.03 -14.84 6.78
C ARG A 53 -19.13 -13.39 6.39
N LEU A 54 -17.96 -12.74 6.32
CA LEU A 54 -17.82 -11.45 5.64
C LEU A 54 -17.68 -11.72 4.13
N THR A 55 -18.62 -11.21 3.34
CA THR A 55 -18.72 -11.52 1.90
C THR A 55 -17.71 -10.77 1.03
N ALA A 56 -17.33 -9.56 1.45
CA ALA A 56 -16.45 -8.69 0.69
C ALA A 56 -15.52 -7.90 1.60
N ALA A 57 -14.49 -7.31 1.00
CA ALA A 57 -13.55 -6.40 1.67
C ALA A 57 -13.27 -5.21 0.75
N ARG A 58 -14.31 -4.40 0.51
CA ARG A 58 -14.22 -3.19 -0.31
C ARG A 58 -14.13 -1.94 0.56
N THR A 59 -13.44 -0.94 0.04
CA THR A 59 -13.42 0.41 0.60
C THR A 59 -14.45 1.29 -0.12
N LEU A 60 -14.71 2.48 0.42
CA LEU A 60 -15.56 3.49 -0.22
C LEU A 60 -14.82 4.33 -1.28
N ALA A 61 -13.64 3.90 -1.75
CA ALA A 61 -12.90 4.59 -2.78
C ALA A 61 -13.68 4.53 -4.11
N SER A 62 -14.25 5.65 -4.51
CA SER A 62 -15.01 5.80 -5.75
C SER A 62 -14.18 6.46 -6.86
N SER A 63 -13.27 7.35 -6.51
CA SER A 63 -12.44 8.12 -7.44
C SER A 63 -11.21 7.37 -7.94
N ASP A 64 -10.70 6.43 -7.15
CA ASP A 64 -9.52 5.65 -7.50
C ASP A 64 -9.80 4.15 -7.36
N PRO A 65 -9.98 3.43 -8.48
CA PRO A 65 -10.23 1.99 -8.48
C PRO A 65 -9.14 1.16 -7.81
N SER A 66 -7.88 1.62 -7.84
CA SER A 66 -6.73 0.92 -7.23
C SER A 66 -6.91 0.71 -5.73
N TYR A 67 -7.60 1.64 -5.06
CA TYR A 67 -7.88 1.56 -3.62
C TYR A 67 -9.20 0.88 -3.26
N ARG A 68 -9.92 0.33 -4.24
CA ARG A 68 -11.21 -0.34 -3.99
C ARG A 68 -11.09 -1.54 -3.06
N GLN A 69 -9.98 -2.27 -3.16
CA GLN A 69 -9.72 -3.41 -2.28
C GLN A 69 -9.13 -2.97 -0.94
N LEU A 70 -9.71 -3.46 0.16
CA LEU A 70 -9.25 -3.13 1.51
C LEU A 70 -7.80 -3.60 1.76
N SER A 71 -7.41 -4.76 1.23
CA SER A 71 -6.04 -5.28 1.32
C SER A 71 -5.02 -4.31 0.73
N VAL A 72 -5.29 -3.79 -0.47
CA VAL A 72 -4.45 -2.78 -1.12
C VAL A 72 -4.32 -1.52 -0.26
N ARG A 73 -5.46 -0.99 0.20
CA ARG A 73 -5.46 0.20 1.06
C ARG A 73 -4.65 0.01 2.35
N ARG A 74 -4.76 -1.17 2.96
CA ARG A 74 -4.01 -1.49 4.18
C ARG A 74 -2.52 -1.66 3.90
N LEU A 75 -2.16 -2.33 2.80
CA LEU A 75 -0.77 -2.49 2.38
C LEU A 75 -0.11 -1.12 2.16
N VAL A 76 -0.75 -0.22 1.39
CA VAL A 76 -0.23 1.14 1.16
C VAL A 76 -0.12 1.93 2.47
N THR A 77 -1.08 1.79 3.38
CA THR A 77 -1.02 2.46 4.68
C THR A 77 0.14 1.93 5.54
N MET A 78 0.40 0.63 5.50
CA MET A 78 1.56 0.02 6.17
C MET A 78 2.86 0.51 5.55
N LEU A 79 2.97 0.50 4.20
CA LEU A 79 4.14 0.98 3.48
C LEU A 79 4.45 2.44 3.81
N ARG A 80 3.46 3.34 3.76
CA ARG A 80 3.66 4.75 4.15
C ARG A 80 4.31 4.88 5.52
N ARG A 81 3.82 4.13 6.50
CA ARG A 81 4.35 4.15 7.87
C ARG A 81 5.75 3.55 7.96
N ALA A 82 6.00 2.45 7.24
CA ALA A 82 7.31 1.80 7.22
C ALA A 82 8.35 2.70 6.55
N LEU A 83 8.05 3.24 5.38
CA LEU A 83 8.90 4.18 4.65
C LEU A 83 9.19 5.44 5.47
N TYR A 84 8.16 6.04 6.08
CA TYR A 84 8.33 7.20 6.95
C TYR A 84 9.31 6.91 8.10
N ARG A 85 9.16 5.78 8.78
CA ARG A 85 10.06 5.37 9.88
C ARG A 85 11.47 5.08 9.38
N GLN A 86 11.58 4.38 8.24
CA GLN A 86 12.85 4.01 7.65
C GLN A 86 13.67 5.23 7.22
N MET A 87 13.00 6.33 6.87
CA MET A 87 13.64 7.54 6.33
C MET A 87 13.92 8.62 7.39
N GLN A 88 13.55 8.44 8.65
CA GLN A 88 13.74 9.44 9.73
C GLN A 88 15.20 9.90 9.88
N TRP A 89 16.15 9.01 9.71
CA TRP A 89 17.58 9.32 9.85
C TRP A 89 18.10 10.30 8.80
N THR A 90 17.46 10.37 7.62
CA THR A 90 17.91 11.22 6.50
C THR A 90 17.76 12.71 6.78
N VAL A 91 16.98 13.10 7.78
CA VAL A 91 16.66 14.50 8.08
C VAL A 91 17.91 15.32 8.40
N PHE A 92 18.90 14.70 9.05
CA PHE A 92 20.12 15.36 9.48
C PHE A 92 21.33 15.09 8.57
N GLU A 93 21.16 14.33 7.50
CA GLU A 93 22.23 13.95 6.60
C GLU A 93 22.46 14.99 5.49
N PRO A 94 23.72 15.23 5.08
CA PRO A 94 24.04 16.07 3.93
C PRO A 94 23.40 15.53 2.65
N ASN A 95 22.77 16.41 1.86
CA ASN A 95 22.09 16.03 0.62
C ASN A 95 23.10 15.87 -0.53
N ASN A 96 23.75 14.72 -0.62
CA ASN A 96 24.76 14.39 -1.62
C ASN A 96 24.42 13.07 -2.37
N ALA A 97 25.24 12.67 -3.31
CA ALA A 97 25.04 11.43 -4.08
C ALA A 97 25.07 10.18 -3.19
N GLU A 98 25.99 10.13 -2.23
CA GLU A 98 26.15 9.02 -1.30
C GLU A 98 24.89 8.80 -0.44
N LEU A 99 24.27 9.89 0.02
CA LEU A 99 22.98 9.82 0.72
C LEU A 99 21.91 9.19 -0.18
N ARG A 100 21.81 9.61 -1.45
CA ARG A 100 20.81 9.06 -2.38
C ARG A 100 21.01 7.56 -2.61
N ASP A 101 22.25 7.12 -2.81
CA ASP A 101 22.56 5.69 -2.96
C ASP A 101 22.23 4.89 -1.68
N THR A 102 22.51 5.46 -0.52
CA THR A 102 22.17 4.84 0.77
C THR A 102 20.65 4.72 0.94
N ILE A 103 19.89 5.74 0.53
CA ILE A 103 18.43 5.72 0.54
C ILE A 103 17.89 4.61 -0.37
N VAL A 104 18.37 4.52 -1.61
CA VAL A 104 17.95 3.48 -2.55
C VAL A 104 18.21 2.09 -1.95
N ASN A 105 19.41 1.84 -1.45
CA ASN A 105 19.77 0.55 -0.85
C ASN A 105 18.90 0.21 0.37
N ALA A 106 18.63 1.18 1.23
CA ALA A 106 17.79 0.98 2.41
C ALA A 106 16.33 0.65 2.05
N LEU A 107 15.78 1.36 1.06
CA LEU A 107 14.41 1.16 0.57
C LEU A 107 14.29 -0.16 -0.18
N GLU A 108 15.24 -0.49 -1.06
CA GLU A 108 15.26 -1.79 -1.75
C GLU A 108 15.36 -2.96 -0.78
N GLY A 109 16.17 -2.84 0.27
CA GLY A 109 16.27 -3.85 1.31
C GLY A 109 14.92 -4.11 2.01
N LEU A 110 14.20 -3.05 2.37
CA LEU A 110 12.85 -3.15 2.95
C LEU A 110 11.87 -3.79 1.98
N LEU A 111 11.85 -3.34 0.72
CA LEU A 111 10.89 -3.83 -0.28
C LEU A 111 11.17 -5.28 -0.68
N ARG A 112 12.44 -5.67 -0.77
CA ARG A 112 12.85 -7.06 -1.00
C ARG A 112 12.34 -7.98 0.10
N GLN A 113 12.48 -7.57 1.36
CA GLN A 113 11.95 -8.34 2.49
C GLN A 113 10.44 -8.52 2.40
N LEU A 114 9.71 -7.46 2.05
CA LEU A 114 8.26 -7.51 1.87
C LEU A 114 7.85 -8.36 0.66
N TYR A 115 8.61 -8.30 -0.44
CA TYR A 115 8.39 -9.16 -1.61
C TYR A 115 8.56 -10.64 -1.28
N GLN A 116 9.62 -11.00 -0.54
CA GLN A 116 9.84 -12.37 -0.08
C GLN A 116 8.73 -12.88 0.86
N GLN A 117 8.06 -11.98 1.56
CA GLN A 117 6.87 -12.28 2.37
C GLN A 117 5.57 -12.32 1.55
N GLY A 118 5.64 -12.19 0.22
CA GLY A 118 4.48 -12.22 -0.67
C GLY A 118 3.60 -10.97 -0.61
N ALA A 119 4.14 -9.82 -0.17
CA ALA A 119 3.38 -8.57 -0.08
C ALA A 119 3.06 -7.95 -1.44
N PHE A 120 3.84 -8.25 -2.45
CA PHE A 120 3.72 -7.68 -3.80
C PHE A 120 3.45 -8.76 -4.84
N ARG A 121 2.86 -8.36 -5.96
CA ARG A 121 2.69 -9.18 -7.16
C ARG A 121 3.87 -8.97 -8.08
N GLY A 122 4.14 -9.96 -8.93
CA GLY A 122 5.23 -9.95 -9.91
C GLY A 122 6.07 -11.22 -9.83
N ASP A 123 6.50 -11.72 -10.98
CA ASP A 123 7.32 -12.94 -11.06
C ASP A 123 8.79 -12.65 -10.69
N THR A 124 9.22 -11.42 -10.87
CA THR A 124 10.56 -10.95 -10.50
C THR A 124 10.48 -9.72 -9.59
N GLU A 125 11.59 -9.42 -8.91
CA GLU A 125 11.69 -8.21 -8.08
C GLU A 125 11.41 -6.94 -8.89
N LYS A 126 11.86 -6.89 -10.15
CA LYS A 126 11.67 -5.73 -11.05
C LYS A 126 10.22 -5.53 -11.45
N ASP A 127 9.44 -6.61 -11.52
CA ASP A 127 8.00 -6.53 -11.80
C ASP A 127 7.20 -6.20 -10.56
N ALA A 128 7.78 -6.43 -9.37
CA ALA A 128 7.11 -6.26 -8.09
C ALA A 128 7.28 -4.87 -7.48
N TYR A 129 8.46 -4.27 -7.63
CA TYR A 129 8.74 -2.95 -7.08
C TYR A 129 9.90 -2.25 -7.78
N PHE A 130 9.97 -0.94 -7.63
CA PHE A 130 11.13 -0.13 -8.01
C PHE A 130 11.37 1.00 -7.01
N VAL A 131 12.61 1.48 -6.96
CA VAL A 131 13.02 2.66 -6.20
C VAL A 131 13.78 3.60 -7.13
N ARG A 132 13.46 4.88 -7.10
CA ARG A 132 14.19 5.94 -7.80
C ARG A 132 14.53 7.06 -6.83
N CYS A 133 15.79 7.43 -6.77
CA CYS A 133 16.29 8.61 -6.07
C CYS A 133 17.50 9.16 -6.82
N ASP A 134 17.31 9.47 -8.10
CA ASP A 134 18.34 9.89 -9.04
C ASP A 134 18.48 11.42 -9.15
N ALA A 135 19.44 11.86 -9.97
CA ALA A 135 19.69 13.25 -10.24
C ALA A 135 18.58 13.92 -11.08
N GLU A 136 17.85 13.13 -11.88
CA GLU A 136 16.73 13.63 -12.68
C GLU A 136 15.56 14.04 -11.76
N LEU A 137 15.28 13.21 -10.75
CA LEU A 137 14.26 13.49 -9.73
C LEU A 137 14.72 14.60 -8.75
N ASN A 138 16.04 14.74 -8.54
CA ASN A 138 16.66 15.70 -7.64
C ASN A 138 17.66 16.61 -8.38
N PRO A 139 17.20 17.46 -9.30
CA PRO A 139 18.06 18.44 -9.96
C PRO A 139 18.61 19.48 -8.97
N GLN A 140 19.66 20.20 -9.38
CA GLN A 140 20.39 21.11 -8.47
C GLN A 140 19.49 22.11 -7.76
N TYR A 141 18.49 22.66 -8.43
CA TYR A 141 17.58 23.63 -7.82
C TYR A 141 16.73 23.03 -6.66
N VAL A 142 16.46 21.70 -6.68
CA VAL A 142 15.79 20.98 -5.59
C VAL A 142 16.75 20.82 -4.41
N LEU A 143 17.99 20.45 -4.72
CA LEU A 143 19.05 20.30 -3.71
C LEU A 143 19.37 21.62 -3.02
N ASP A 144 19.43 22.71 -3.76
CA ASP A 144 19.68 24.07 -3.24
C ASP A 144 18.58 24.54 -2.26
N GLN A 145 17.37 24.02 -2.41
CA GLN A 145 16.26 24.24 -1.47
C GLN A 145 16.29 23.30 -0.25
N GLY A 146 17.31 22.46 -0.12
CA GLY A 146 17.40 21.46 0.94
C GLY A 146 16.40 20.31 0.78
N ARG A 147 15.71 20.21 -0.37
CA ARG A 147 14.71 19.16 -0.63
C ARG A 147 15.35 17.91 -1.19
N LEU A 148 14.68 16.77 -0.96
CA LEU A 148 15.03 15.48 -1.53
C LEU A 148 13.76 14.69 -1.84
N TYR A 149 13.73 14.08 -3.02
CA TYR A 149 12.63 13.24 -3.46
C TYR A 149 13.10 11.82 -3.77
N ALA A 150 12.34 10.84 -3.32
CA ALA A 150 12.46 9.45 -3.73
C ALA A 150 11.10 8.91 -4.15
N LEU A 151 11.07 8.11 -5.20
CA LEU A 151 9.88 7.43 -5.68
C LEU A 151 10.00 5.93 -5.40
N VAL A 152 8.94 5.35 -4.86
CA VAL A 152 8.79 3.93 -4.62
C VAL A 152 7.54 3.44 -5.31
N GLY A 153 7.69 2.55 -6.30
CA GLY A 153 6.55 1.90 -6.96
C GLY A 153 6.42 0.47 -6.48
N VAL A 154 5.19 0.01 -6.22
CA VAL A 154 4.88 -1.36 -5.79
C VAL A 154 3.67 -1.91 -6.54
N ALA A 155 3.77 -3.14 -7.03
CA ALA A 155 2.67 -3.86 -7.66
C ALA A 155 1.85 -4.59 -6.59
N VAL A 156 0.61 -4.16 -6.35
CA VAL A 156 -0.21 -4.64 -5.21
C VAL A 156 -1.44 -5.44 -5.62
N ALA A 157 -1.86 -5.37 -6.88
CA ALA A 157 -3.07 -6.02 -7.39
C ALA A 157 -2.92 -6.40 -8.87
N GLU A 158 -3.85 -7.18 -9.39
CA GLU A 158 -4.01 -7.43 -10.82
C GLU A 158 -5.09 -6.51 -11.41
N PRO A 159 -4.89 -5.94 -12.62
CA PRO A 159 -3.66 -6.01 -13.42
C PRO A 159 -2.47 -5.38 -12.68
N LEU A 160 -1.26 -5.73 -13.10
CA LEU A 160 0.01 -5.26 -12.52
C LEU A 160 0.16 -3.74 -12.73
N GLU A 161 -0.53 -2.97 -11.90
CA GLU A 161 -0.39 -1.52 -11.84
C GLU A 161 0.43 -1.16 -10.61
N PHE A 162 1.42 -0.30 -10.81
CA PHE A 162 2.22 0.20 -9.72
C PHE A 162 1.46 1.26 -8.94
N ILE A 163 1.46 1.15 -7.62
CA ILE A 163 1.15 2.27 -6.74
C ILE A 163 2.47 2.96 -6.42
N VAL A 164 2.57 4.22 -6.80
CA VAL A 164 3.76 5.03 -6.59
C VAL A 164 3.64 5.79 -5.28
N LEU A 165 4.66 5.69 -4.44
CA LEU A 165 4.79 6.43 -3.20
C LEU A 165 5.94 7.42 -3.37
N GLN A 166 5.64 8.69 -3.26
CA GLN A 166 6.64 9.75 -3.25
C GLN A 166 7.06 10.04 -1.81
N ILE A 167 8.34 9.92 -1.57
CA ILE A 167 8.98 10.35 -0.32
C ILE A 167 9.58 11.72 -0.59
N ALA A 168 9.19 12.68 0.20
CA ALA A 168 9.71 14.04 0.11
C ALA A 168 10.27 14.47 1.47
N ARG A 169 11.45 15.06 1.44
CA ARG A 169 12.02 15.81 2.55
C ARG A 169 12.05 17.28 2.15
N ASP A 170 11.38 18.12 2.89
CA ASP A 170 11.41 19.58 2.70
C ASP A 170 12.68 20.19 3.31
N GLY A 171 13.01 21.43 2.92
CA GLY A 171 14.21 22.13 3.37
C GLY A 171 14.26 22.41 4.88
N ASP A 172 13.12 22.38 5.56
CA ASP A 172 12.99 22.46 7.02
C ASP A 172 13.18 21.12 7.75
N GLY A 173 13.48 20.03 7.00
CA GLY A 173 13.62 18.69 7.52
C GLY A 173 12.30 17.91 7.66
N THR A 174 11.17 18.48 7.24
CA THR A 174 9.89 17.77 7.29
C THR A 174 9.88 16.62 6.27
N LEU A 175 9.60 15.41 6.75
CA LEU A 175 9.47 14.21 5.93
C LEU A 175 8.01 13.94 5.63
N ARG A 176 7.69 13.69 4.34
CA ARG A 176 6.35 13.29 3.88
C ARG A 176 6.44 12.05 3.02
N VAL A 177 5.41 11.20 3.11
CA VAL A 177 5.25 10.06 2.22
C VAL A 177 3.81 10.09 1.70
N ASP A 178 3.65 10.40 0.43
CA ASP A 178 2.35 10.51 -0.22
C ASP A 178 2.20 9.46 -1.32
N ALA A 179 0.99 8.91 -1.42
CA ALA A 179 0.66 8.00 -2.52
C ALA A 179 0.21 8.85 -3.71
N THR A 180 0.92 8.70 -4.82
CA THR A 180 0.59 9.32 -6.10
C THR A 180 0.00 8.23 -6.98
N GLY A 181 -1.10 8.49 -7.69
CA GLY A 181 -1.69 7.52 -8.62
C GLY A 181 -0.71 7.10 -9.73
N ALA A 182 -1.01 5.99 -10.40
CA ALA A 182 -0.14 5.34 -11.39
C ALA A 182 0.32 6.25 -12.57
N GLU A 183 -0.31 7.39 -12.80
CA GLU A 183 0.06 8.32 -13.87
C GLU A 183 1.40 9.05 -13.67
N ALA A 184 1.91 9.15 -12.45
CA ALA A 184 3.14 9.89 -12.16
C ALA A 184 4.44 9.11 -12.47
N ALA A 185 4.36 7.87 -12.88
CA ALA A 185 5.53 7.02 -13.17
C ALA A 185 6.11 7.23 -14.57
N ASN A 186 5.40 7.93 -15.47
CA ASN A 186 5.78 8.16 -16.88
C ASN A 186 6.06 9.64 -17.23
N ALA A 187 6.24 10.51 -16.25
CA ALA A 187 6.59 11.91 -16.48
C ALA A 187 8.06 12.20 -16.16
#